data_acf21e91e318f1de8c8f23afcf697724
#
_entry.id   acf21e91e318f1de8c8f23afcf697724
#
_cell.length_a   1.000
_cell.length_b   1.000
_cell.length_c   1.000
_cell.angle_alpha   90.00
_cell.angle_beta   90.00
_cell.angle_gamma   90.00
#
_symmetry.space_group_name_H-M   'P 1'
#
loop_
_entity.id
_entity.type
_entity.pdbx_description
1 polymer ?
#
loop_
_entity_poly.entity_id
_entity_poly.type
_entity_poly.pdbx_seq_one_letter_code
_entity_poly.pdbx_strand_id
1 'polypeptide(L)'
;FGLAPILRIDDNTLMEKFKSPPGEARMSCYWWWINSMATKESITRDLEEMKAKGYGSATLIDAGSSSYEIATKTAHGPVFMSPDWMGLYKHAVREADRLGISLCVNVQSGWNPGGPSITPEHALKKLTYSECNISGGKILHIKLALPESNLLYRDVCVQAVKQLPEGTPIKDEAIPYWSAKSFNSVLGFQEIFPLDKLREGFLFDSNAEVIKKSEILDLTDFFDGETLNWDAPEGNWTIIRYGWTCTGVRTSTTSDGWEGLSVDHLSAEAFDVFSKTVIEPLIYTAKEAGNSVRFLQTDSWEMGVVNWTNRFPEEFKKYRGYDIFPYLPVMTGRIVESPELSNRFLQDLRRTVSDCIYENHYMLFKELAHKHGMMIDPESGGPCYTPVDALQIMSISDIPHGEYWARSISHVASEGARLSVRQSACVAHTNGKRFVEAEGPTSIGPQWERSPKDLKGILDRIFLFRG
;
A
#
# COMPACT_ATOMS: atom_id res chain seq x y z
N PHE A 1 33.41 13.37 -2.77
CA PHE A 1 32.73 13.37 -1.46
C PHE A 1 33.20 14.61 -0.71
N GLY A 2 32.48 15.75 -0.82
CA GLY A 2 32.71 16.92 -0.01
C GLY A 2 32.01 16.71 1.32
N LEU A 3 32.74 16.64 2.41
CA LEU A 3 32.18 16.72 3.76
C LEU A 3 31.46 18.06 3.89
N ALA A 4 30.17 18.03 4.13
CA ALA A 4 29.43 19.23 4.50
C ALA A 4 30.12 19.87 5.71
N PRO A 5 30.22 21.19 5.79
CA PRO A 5 30.86 21.85 6.92
C PRO A 5 30.14 21.49 8.19
N ILE A 6 30.84 20.91 9.17
CA ILE A 6 30.32 20.73 10.52
C ILE A 6 30.01 22.12 11.05
N LEU A 7 28.75 22.49 11.05
CA LEU A 7 28.27 23.70 11.71
C LEU A 7 28.63 23.56 13.20
N ARG A 8 29.66 24.25 13.68
CA ARG A 8 29.91 24.41 15.11
C ARG A 8 28.77 25.24 15.67
N ILE A 9 27.79 24.55 16.30
CA ILE A 9 26.75 25.21 17.09
C ILE A 9 27.42 25.68 18.37
N ASP A 10 27.30 26.98 18.67
CA ASP A 10 27.74 27.53 19.93
C ASP A 10 27.02 26.85 21.09
N ASP A 11 27.75 26.46 22.15
CA ASP A 11 27.22 25.73 23.29
C ASP A 11 26.07 26.48 23.97
N ASN A 12 26.07 27.79 23.97
CA ASN A 12 24.97 28.60 24.50
C ASN A 12 23.69 28.44 23.67
N THR A 13 23.82 28.47 22.34
CA THR A 13 22.71 28.25 21.40
C THR A 13 22.14 26.85 21.54
N LEU A 14 22.98 25.84 21.75
CA LEU A 14 22.54 24.46 21.98
C LEU A 14 21.77 24.34 23.30
N MET A 15 22.30 24.96 24.37
CA MET A 15 21.65 24.96 25.70
C MET A 15 20.30 25.69 25.70
N GLU A 16 20.20 26.82 24.99
CA GLU A 16 18.95 27.54 24.81
C GLU A 16 17.90 26.72 24.07
N LYS A 17 18.29 26.09 22.96
CA LYS A 17 17.42 25.20 22.19
C LYS A 17 17.02 23.93 22.97
N PHE A 18 17.88 23.43 23.85
CA PHE A 18 17.55 22.32 24.73
C PHE A 18 16.49 22.74 25.77
N LYS A 19 16.62 23.92 26.37
CA LYS A 19 15.65 24.44 27.35
C LYS A 19 14.33 24.88 26.71
N SER A 20 14.38 25.37 25.48
CA SER A 20 13.21 25.82 24.72
C SER A 20 13.28 25.27 23.29
N PRO A 21 12.89 24.02 23.06
CA PRO A 21 12.96 23.40 21.75
C PRO A 21 12.15 24.17 20.70
N PRO A 22 12.72 24.38 19.48
CA PRO A 22 11.96 24.95 18.38
C PRO A 22 10.77 24.06 18.01
N GLY A 23 9.77 24.62 17.33
CA GLY A 23 8.52 23.90 16.98
C GLY A 23 8.74 22.55 16.31
N GLU A 24 9.70 22.49 15.39
CA GLU A 24 10.09 21.28 14.64
C GLU A 24 10.76 20.18 15.49
N ALA A 25 11.25 20.50 16.66
CA ALA A 25 11.86 19.56 17.61
C ALA A 25 10.92 19.19 18.76
N ARG A 26 9.68 19.67 18.74
CA ARG A 26 8.67 19.33 19.72
C ARG A 26 7.94 18.06 19.32
N MET A 27 7.27 17.43 20.27
CA MET A 27 6.48 16.23 20.03
C MET A 27 5.34 16.51 19.06
N SER A 28 5.05 15.53 18.23
CA SER A 28 3.81 15.38 17.48
C SER A 28 2.91 14.34 18.14
N CYS A 29 1.63 14.39 17.88
CA CYS A 29 0.70 13.35 18.32
C CYS A 29 -0.34 13.08 17.24
N TYR A 30 -0.84 11.85 17.20
CA TYR A 30 -2.04 11.52 16.45
C TYR A 30 -3.24 12.14 17.13
N TRP A 31 -4.10 12.76 16.33
CA TRP A 31 -5.30 13.42 16.77
C TRP A 31 -6.51 12.80 16.07
N TRP A 32 -7.05 11.79 16.72
CA TRP A 32 -8.11 10.95 16.19
C TRP A 32 -9.46 11.63 16.27
N TRP A 33 -10.11 11.78 15.13
CA TRP A 33 -11.52 12.11 15.01
C TRP A 33 -12.32 10.83 14.78
N ILE A 34 -12.51 10.06 15.85
CA ILE A 34 -13.21 8.77 15.80
C ILE A 34 -14.66 8.96 15.40
N ASN A 35 -15.09 8.35 14.29
CA ASN A 35 -16.38 8.58 13.63
C ASN A 35 -16.70 10.07 13.46
N SER A 36 -15.71 10.89 13.16
CA SER A 36 -15.84 12.34 13.03
C SER A 36 -16.49 13.03 14.25
N MET A 37 -16.46 12.41 15.43
CA MET A 37 -17.02 12.97 16.68
C MET A 37 -16.20 14.14 17.19
N ALA A 38 -16.24 15.24 16.47
CA ALA A 38 -15.58 16.48 16.83
C ALA A 38 -16.58 17.64 16.80
N THR A 39 -16.39 18.61 17.68
CA THR A 39 -17.10 19.88 17.67
C THR A 39 -16.10 21.02 17.65
N LYS A 40 -16.51 22.23 17.29
CA LYS A 40 -15.60 23.38 17.33
C LYS A 40 -15.01 23.62 18.72
N GLU A 41 -15.80 23.40 19.77
CA GLU A 41 -15.38 23.54 21.16
C GLU A 41 -14.33 22.49 21.54
N SER A 42 -14.55 21.21 21.15
CA SER A 42 -13.57 20.14 21.42
C SER A 42 -12.28 20.36 20.64
N ILE A 43 -12.36 20.76 19.37
CA ILE A 43 -11.21 21.08 18.50
C ILE A 43 -10.37 22.20 19.13
N THR A 44 -10.99 23.31 19.53
CA THR A 44 -10.29 24.42 20.18
C THR A 44 -9.61 23.97 21.47
N ARG A 45 -10.35 23.29 22.36
CA ARG A 45 -9.82 22.77 23.62
C ARG A 45 -8.64 21.84 23.42
N ASP A 46 -8.76 20.86 22.52
CA ASP A 46 -7.72 19.86 22.28
C ASP A 46 -6.43 20.52 21.78
N LEU A 47 -6.53 21.45 20.85
CA LEU A 47 -5.36 22.18 20.33
C LEU A 47 -4.74 23.11 21.40
N GLU A 48 -5.55 23.76 22.23
CA GLU A 48 -5.06 24.57 23.36
C GLU A 48 -4.33 23.71 24.39
N GLU A 49 -4.86 22.53 24.72
CA GLU A 49 -4.20 21.57 25.62
C GLU A 49 -2.90 21.02 25.00
N MET A 50 -2.89 20.67 23.72
CA MET A 50 -1.66 20.26 23.03
C MET A 50 -0.60 21.36 23.12
N LYS A 51 -0.98 22.62 22.85
CA LYS A 51 -0.07 23.77 22.96
C LYS A 51 0.47 23.95 24.38
N ALA A 52 -0.42 23.88 25.37
CA ALA A 52 -0.06 24.03 26.79
C ALA A 52 0.90 22.91 27.25
N LYS A 53 0.78 21.70 26.70
CA LYS A 53 1.65 20.55 27.00
C LYS A 53 2.94 20.54 26.18
N GLY A 54 3.15 21.51 25.27
CA GLY A 54 4.39 21.69 24.55
C GLY A 54 4.47 20.94 23.21
N TYR A 55 3.35 20.43 22.68
CA TYR A 55 3.31 19.85 21.33
C TYR A 55 3.57 20.93 20.27
N GLY A 56 4.28 20.56 19.21
CA GLY A 56 4.57 21.42 18.06
C GLY A 56 3.70 21.10 16.87
N SER A 57 3.18 19.88 16.79
CA SER A 57 2.37 19.40 15.68
C SER A 57 1.33 18.36 16.12
N ALA A 58 0.33 18.15 15.27
CA ALA A 58 -0.63 17.08 15.40
C ALA A 58 -0.97 16.50 14.02
N THR A 59 -1.19 15.18 13.96
CA THR A 59 -1.66 14.49 12.76
C THR A 59 -3.15 14.24 12.90
N LEU A 60 -3.96 14.97 12.13
CA LEU A 60 -5.40 14.82 12.11
C LEU A 60 -5.77 13.58 11.28
N ILE A 61 -6.43 12.62 11.93
CA ILE A 61 -6.86 11.36 11.32
C ILE A 61 -8.35 11.17 11.58
N ASP A 62 -9.13 11.11 10.51
CA ASP A 62 -10.51 10.66 10.57
C ASP A 62 -10.54 9.14 10.47
N ALA A 63 -11.20 8.46 11.40
CA ALA A 63 -11.29 7.00 11.40
C ALA A 63 -12.55 6.51 12.11
N GLY A 64 -13.03 5.34 11.71
CA GLY A 64 -14.16 4.67 12.35
C GLY A 64 -13.79 3.89 13.59
N SER A 65 -14.81 3.47 14.33
CA SER A 65 -14.67 2.64 15.53
C SER A 65 -15.01 1.16 15.30
N SER A 66 -15.55 0.82 14.13
CA SER A 66 -16.20 -0.48 13.87
C SER A 66 -15.26 -1.69 13.80
N SER A 67 -13.97 -1.48 13.51
CA SER A 67 -12.99 -2.57 13.39
C SER A 67 -12.54 -3.13 14.73
N TYR A 68 -12.78 -2.40 15.79
CA TYR A 68 -12.42 -2.80 17.14
C TYR A 68 -13.71 -3.01 17.92
N GLU A 69 -14.35 -4.14 17.75
CA GLU A 69 -15.58 -4.52 18.47
C GLU A 69 -15.41 -4.50 20.00
N ILE A 70 -15.14 -3.35 20.53
CA ILE A 70 -15.39 -3.08 21.93
C ILE A 70 -16.80 -2.51 22.03
N ALA A 71 -17.77 -3.40 21.92
CA ALA A 71 -19.11 -3.41 22.53
C ALA A 71 -20.00 -2.15 22.49
N THR A 72 -19.56 -1.01 22.03
CA THR A 72 -20.39 0.18 21.92
C THR A 72 -20.19 0.85 20.58
N LYS A 73 -21.23 0.82 19.75
CA LYS A 73 -21.27 1.71 18.57
C LYS A 73 -21.07 3.14 19.08
N THR A 74 -19.90 3.68 18.78
CA THR A 74 -19.63 5.10 19.02
C THR A 74 -20.60 5.90 18.17
N ALA A 75 -21.22 6.92 18.72
CA ALA A 75 -22.00 7.87 17.93
C ALA A 75 -21.12 8.43 16.80
N HIS A 76 -21.71 8.87 15.73
CA HIS A 76 -20.99 9.48 14.62
C HIS A 76 -21.28 10.98 14.54
N GLY A 77 -20.27 11.74 14.11
CA GLY A 77 -20.39 13.13 13.72
C GLY A 77 -20.73 13.29 12.23
N PRO A 78 -20.35 14.40 11.62
CA PRO A 78 -20.53 14.61 10.17
C PRO A 78 -19.72 13.59 9.36
N VAL A 79 -20.30 13.13 8.24
CA VAL A 79 -19.59 12.23 7.30
C VAL A 79 -18.31 12.90 6.79
N PHE A 80 -17.22 12.17 6.75
CA PHE A 80 -15.93 12.62 6.20
C PHE A 80 -16.14 13.30 4.83
N MET A 81 -15.47 14.43 4.59
CA MET A 81 -15.58 15.26 3.40
C MET A 81 -16.96 15.94 3.17
N SER A 82 -17.98 15.71 4.01
CA SER A 82 -19.22 16.47 3.91
C SER A 82 -18.99 17.97 4.20
N PRO A 83 -19.90 18.86 3.78
CA PRO A 83 -19.78 20.30 4.09
C PRO A 83 -19.61 20.61 5.59
N ASP A 84 -20.29 19.85 6.45
CA ASP A 84 -20.19 20.04 7.91
C ASP A 84 -18.83 19.57 8.42
N TRP A 85 -18.32 18.42 7.95
CA TRP A 85 -16.97 17.94 8.27
C TRP A 85 -15.90 18.95 7.79
N MET A 86 -16.00 19.41 6.56
CA MET A 86 -15.11 20.42 6.00
C MET A 86 -15.16 21.74 6.79
N GLY A 87 -16.32 22.07 7.36
CA GLY A 87 -16.48 23.20 8.30
C GLY A 87 -15.71 23.03 9.59
N LEU A 88 -15.68 21.82 10.17
CA LEU A 88 -14.87 21.46 11.33
C LEU A 88 -13.38 21.45 11.00
N TYR A 89 -13.01 20.87 9.86
CA TYR A 89 -11.63 20.88 9.38
C TYR A 89 -11.10 22.31 9.19
N LYS A 90 -11.88 23.17 8.54
CA LYS A 90 -11.54 24.59 8.40
C LYS A 90 -11.37 25.31 9.75
N HIS A 91 -12.18 24.97 10.73
CA HIS A 91 -12.02 25.48 12.09
C HIS A 91 -10.73 24.97 12.75
N ALA A 92 -10.41 23.68 12.62
CA ALA A 92 -9.19 23.08 13.13
C ALA A 92 -7.93 23.75 12.57
N VAL A 93 -7.90 24.01 11.25
CA VAL A 93 -6.78 24.71 10.60
C VAL A 93 -6.60 26.12 11.15
N ARG A 94 -7.69 26.88 11.35
CA ARG A 94 -7.65 28.24 11.94
C ARG A 94 -7.14 28.25 13.38
N GLU A 95 -7.63 27.32 14.19
CA GLU A 95 -7.20 27.22 15.59
C GLU A 95 -5.73 26.78 15.71
N ALA A 96 -5.30 25.82 14.89
CA ALA A 96 -3.89 25.44 14.83
C ALA A 96 -2.99 26.60 14.39
N ASP A 97 -3.42 27.39 13.40
CA ASP A 97 -2.70 28.60 12.96
C ASP A 97 -2.63 29.66 14.08
N ARG A 98 -3.75 29.91 14.77
CA ARG A 98 -3.81 30.81 15.93
C ARG A 98 -2.82 30.43 17.04
N LEU A 99 -2.65 29.12 17.27
CA LEU A 99 -1.81 28.58 18.32
C LEU A 99 -0.37 28.31 17.88
N GLY A 100 -0.07 28.40 16.59
CA GLY A 100 1.24 28.05 16.04
C GLY A 100 1.55 26.56 16.21
N ILE A 101 0.56 25.70 15.97
CA ILE A 101 0.68 24.23 15.88
C ILE A 101 0.69 23.87 14.40
N SER A 102 1.64 23.06 13.96
CA SER A 102 1.63 22.49 12.60
C SER A 102 0.65 21.31 12.53
N LEU A 103 -0.08 21.20 11.43
CA LEU A 103 -0.91 20.04 11.16
C LEU A 103 -0.30 19.18 10.04
N CYS A 104 -0.33 17.89 10.26
CA CYS A 104 -0.32 16.86 9.24
C CYS A 104 -1.77 16.37 9.06
N VAL A 105 -2.19 16.08 7.84
CA VAL A 105 -3.56 15.63 7.56
C VAL A 105 -3.52 14.32 6.83
N ASN A 106 -4.13 13.29 7.43
CA ASN A 106 -4.38 12.03 6.74
C ASN A 106 -5.43 12.27 5.64
N VAL A 107 -5.06 12.04 4.38
CA VAL A 107 -5.90 12.36 3.22
C VAL A 107 -6.94 11.27 2.93
N GLN A 108 -7.35 10.54 3.94
CA GLN A 108 -8.33 9.46 3.87
C GLN A 108 -9.10 9.35 5.18
N SER A 109 -10.19 8.60 5.20
CA SER A 109 -10.83 8.14 6.43
C SER A 109 -10.44 6.67 6.64
N GLY A 110 -9.94 6.35 7.82
CA GLY A 110 -9.38 5.02 8.13
C GLY A 110 -8.02 4.79 7.46
N TRP A 111 -7.69 3.50 7.22
CA TRP A 111 -6.33 3.09 6.85
C TRP A 111 -6.08 3.03 5.34
N ASN A 112 -7.12 2.84 4.51
CA ASN A 112 -6.95 2.68 3.07
C ASN A 112 -7.45 3.90 2.30
N PRO A 113 -6.67 4.47 1.36
CA PRO A 113 -7.17 5.46 0.41
C PRO A 113 -8.31 4.89 -0.43
N GLY A 114 -9.39 5.66 -0.54
CA GLY A 114 -10.57 5.24 -1.26
C GLY A 114 -11.83 5.97 -0.81
N GLY A 115 -12.98 5.34 -1.01
CA GLY A 115 -14.27 5.88 -0.58
C GLY A 115 -15.35 5.84 -1.65
N PRO A 116 -16.47 6.54 -1.43
CA PRO A 116 -17.66 6.46 -2.30
C PRO A 116 -17.43 6.90 -3.76
N SER A 117 -16.42 7.71 -4.01
CA SER A 117 -16.09 8.21 -5.36
C SER A 117 -15.31 7.20 -6.21
N ILE A 118 -14.78 6.12 -5.61
CA ILE A 118 -13.99 5.13 -6.32
C ILE A 118 -14.92 4.08 -6.94
N THR A 119 -15.00 4.11 -8.26
CA THR A 119 -15.76 3.12 -9.05
C THR A 119 -14.93 1.85 -9.26
N PRO A 120 -15.53 0.73 -9.68
CA PRO A 120 -14.78 -0.48 -10.02
C PRO A 120 -13.67 -0.27 -11.05
N GLU A 121 -13.79 0.69 -11.98
CA GLU A 121 -12.75 1.05 -12.95
C GLU A 121 -11.48 1.61 -12.30
N HIS A 122 -11.62 2.29 -11.17
CA HIS A 122 -10.52 2.93 -10.43
C HIS A 122 -10.13 2.18 -9.15
N ALA A 123 -10.78 1.03 -8.89
CA ALA A 123 -10.49 0.19 -7.72
C ALA A 123 -9.35 -0.78 -7.99
N LEU A 124 -8.76 -1.30 -6.90
CA LEU A 124 -7.70 -2.31 -6.92
C LEU A 124 -8.08 -3.55 -7.74
N LYS A 125 -7.13 -4.05 -8.52
CA LYS A 125 -7.32 -5.14 -9.46
C LYS A 125 -6.37 -6.31 -9.25
N LYS A 126 -6.80 -7.48 -9.70
CA LYS A 126 -5.98 -8.69 -9.79
C LYS A 126 -6.21 -9.41 -11.11
N LEU A 127 -5.17 -10.08 -11.60
CA LEU A 127 -5.30 -11.03 -12.69
C LEU A 127 -6.13 -12.23 -12.23
N THR A 128 -7.00 -12.71 -13.10
CA THR A 128 -7.80 -13.93 -12.91
C THR A 128 -7.78 -14.75 -14.21
N TYR A 129 -8.08 -16.04 -14.13
CA TYR A 129 -8.09 -16.90 -15.28
C TYR A 129 -9.05 -18.07 -15.11
N SER A 130 -9.49 -18.64 -16.24
CA SER A 130 -10.17 -19.93 -16.30
C SER A 130 -9.47 -20.84 -17.30
N GLU A 131 -9.62 -22.14 -17.11
CA GLU A 131 -8.93 -23.14 -17.94
C GLU A 131 -9.92 -24.21 -18.42
N CYS A 132 -9.68 -24.73 -19.64
CA CYS A 132 -10.32 -25.94 -20.10
C CYS A 132 -9.34 -26.79 -20.94
N ASN A 133 -9.42 -28.10 -20.76
CA ASN A 133 -8.63 -29.06 -21.53
C ASN A 133 -9.42 -29.52 -22.75
N ILE A 134 -8.72 -29.61 -23.92
CA ILE A 134 -9.32 -30.04 -25.16
C ILE A 134 -8.38 -30.99 -25.90
N SER A 135 -8.97 -31.84 -26.77
CA SER A 135 -8.23 -32.59 -27.77
C SER A 135 -8.32 -31.86 -29.11
N GLY A 136 -7.16 -31.58 -29.72
CA GLY A 136 -7.05 -30.92 -31.02
C GLY A 136 -7.29 -31.86 -32.19
N GLY A 137 -6.75 -31.47 -33.35
CA GLY A 137 -6.97 -32.17 -34.65
C GLY A 137 -8.36 -31.91 -35.24
N LYS A 138 -9.01 -30.82 -34.84
CA LYS A 138 -10.38 -30.44 -35.31
C LYS A 138 -10.66 -28.96 -35.11
N ILE A 139 -11.62 -28.46 -35.89
CA ILE A 139 -12.18 -27.11 -35.63
C ILE A 139 -13.01 -27.15 -34.36
N LEU A 140 -12.73 -26.21 -33.45
CA LEU A 140 -13.38 -26.04 -32.17
C LEU A 140 -14.34 -24.85 -32.21
N HIS A 141 -15.52 -25.01 -31.61
CA HIS A 141 -16.48 -23.95 -31.30
C HIS A 141 -16.87 -24.14 -29.83
N ILE A 142 -16.14 -23.53 -28.91
CA ILE A 142 -16.32 -23.80 -27.49
C ILE A 142 -16.55 -22.51 -26.72
N LYS A 143 -17.51 -22.53 -25.81
CA LYS A 143 -17.67 -21.45 -24.82
C LYS A 143 -16.62 -21.59 -23.75
N LEU A 144 -15.88 -20.50 -23.52
CA LEU A 144 -14.92 -20.43 -22.43
C LEU A 144 -15.61 -19.91 -21.18
N ALA A 145 -15.41 -20.63 -20.07
CA ALA A 145 -15.93 -20.20 -18.79
C ALA A 145 -15.38 -18.81 -18.41
N LEU A 146 -16.24 -17.97 -17.86
CA LEU A 146 -15.79 -16.70 -17.29
C LEU A 146 -14.90 -17.00 -16.10
N PRO A 147 -13.70 -16.37 -15.99
CA PRO A 147 -12.89 -16.44 -14.78
C PRO A 147 -13.64 -15.94 -13.55
N GLU A 148 -13.21 -16.40 -12.37
CA GLU A 148 -13.72 -15.86 -11.11
C GLU A 148 -13.57 -14.34 -11.09
N SER A 149 -14.66 -13.63 -10.86
CA SER A 149 -14.71 -12.18 -10.97
C SER A 149 -15.55 -11.54 -9.87
N ASN A 150 -15.20 -10.31 -9.53
CA ASN A 150 -15.87 -9.49 -8.54
C ASN A 150 -16.08 -8.07 -9.08
N LEU A 151 -17.32 -7.56 -9.05
CA LEU A 151 -17.77 -6.22 -9.46
C LEU A 151 -17.55 -5.88 -10.94
N LEU A 152 -16.35 -6.06 -11.47
CA LEU A 152 -15.97 -5.73 -12.85
C LEU A 152 -15.00 -6.77 -13.37
N TYR A 153 -15.16 -7.15 -14.63
CA TYR A 153 -14.26 -8.06 -15.34
C TYR A 153 -13.93 -7.52 -16.74
N ARG A 154 -12.71 -7.72 -17.17
CA ARG A 154 -12.27 -7.47 -18.55
C ARG A 154 -11.34 -8.59 -19.00
N ASP A 155 -11.53 -9.05 -20.22
CA ASP A 155 -10.59 -9.99 -20.85
C ASP A 155 -9.24 -9.33 -21.11
N VAL A 156 -8.18 -10.11 -20.96
CA VAL A 156 -6.79 -9.74 -21.26
C VAL A 156 -6.32 -10.45 -22.53
N CYS A 157 -6.39 -11.77 -22.55
CA CYS A 157 -6.07 -12.60 -23.70
C CYS A 157 -6.56 -14.03 -23.51
N VAL A 158 -6.54 -14.80 -24.60
CA VAL A 158 -6.76 -16.24 -24.57
C VAL A 158 -5.52 -16.93 -25.14
N GLN A 159 -5.00 -17.92 -24.42
CA GLN A 159 -3.82 -18.67 -24.85
C GLN A 159 -4.11 -20.18 -24.86
N ALA A 160 -3.45 -20.91 -25.77
CA ALA A 160 -3.36 -22.35 -25.68
C ALA A 160 -1.93 -22.76 -25.33
N VAL A 161 -1.79 -23.67 -24.41
CA VAL A 161 -0.54 -24.33 -24.06
C VAL A 161 -0.72 -25.85 -24.17
N LYS A 162 0.38 -26.58 -24.35
CA LYS A 162 0.29 -28.04 -24.28
C LYS A 162 -0.21 -28.48 -22.92
N GLN A 163 -1.17 -29.40 -22.89
CA GLN A 163 -1.66 -29.99 -21.67
C GLN A 163 -0.51 -30.72 -20.96
N LEU A 164 -0.29 -30.37 -19.70
CA LEU A 164 0.68 -31.06 -18.87
C LEU A 164 0.19 -32.48 -18.52
N PRO A 165 1.09 -33.47 -18.37
CA PRO A 165 0.75 -34.79 -17.89
C PRO A 165 0.00 -34.73 -16.56
N GLU A 166 -0.86 -35.71 -16.33
CA GLU A 166 -1.58 -35.83 -15.05
C GLU A 166 -0.59 -35.99 -13.90
N GLY A 167 -0.83 -35.24 -12.81
CA GLY A 167 0.08 -35.24 -11.64
C GLY A 167 1.31 -34.35 -11.78
N THR A 168 1.47 -33.61 -12.88
CA THR A 168 2.55 -32.61 -12.99
C THR A 168 2.43 -31.55 -11.89
N PRO A 169 3.48 -31.30 -11.11
CA PRO A 169 3.50 -30.24 -10.10
C PRO A 169 3.27 -28.87 -10.73
N ILE A 170 2.39 -28.06 -10.12
CA ILE A 170 2.15 -26.67 -10.47
C ILE A 170 2.09 -25.80 -9.20
N LYS A 171 2.15 -24.47 -9.36
CA LYS A 171 2.08 -23.49 -8.25
C LYS A 171 3.22 -23.71 -7.25
N ASP A 172 2.90 -23.70 -5.97
CA ASP A 172 3.88 -23.81 -4.87
C ASP A 172 4.68 -25.13 -4.91
N GLU A 173 4.14 -26.17 -5.53
CA GLU A 173 4.84 -27.45 -5.73
C GLU A 173 5.94 -27.34 -6.80
N ALA A 174 5.73 -26.54 -7.85
CA ALA A 174 6.67 -26.35 -8.95
C ALA A 174 7.62 -25.16 -8.70
N ILE A 175 7.11 -24.09 -8.16
CA ILE A 175 7.86 -22.85 -7.86
C ILE A 175 7.68 -22.52 -6.37
N PRO A 176 8.69 -22.70 -5.53
CA PRO A 176 8.57 -22.43 -4.11
C PRO A 176 8.02 -21.03 -3.81
N TYR A 177 7.00 -20.95 -2.97
CA TYR A 177 6.28 -19.70 -2.63
C TYR A 177 5.62 -19.00 -3.82
N TRP A 178 5.20 -19.75 -4.84
CA TRP A 178 4.56 -19.18 -6.03
C TRP A 178 3.39 -18.27 -5.67
N SER A 179 2.52 -18.68 -4.75
CA SER A 179 1.34 -17.89 -4.33
C SER A 179 1.71 -16.49 -3.84
N ALA A 180 2.77 -16.38 -3.04
CA ALA A 180 3.27 -15.10 -2.56
C ALA A 180 4.02 -14.34 -3.66
N LYS A 181 4.83 -15.03 -4.48
CA LYS A 181 5.61 -14.40 -5.55
C LYS A 181 4.75 -13.86 -6.69
N SER A 182 3.60 -14.48 -6.95
CA SER A 182 2.63 -14.04 -7.96
C SER A 182 1.62 -13.02 -7.42
N PHE A 183 1.71 -12.65 -6.14
CA PHE A 183 0.73 -11.83 -5.43
C PHE A 183 -0.70 -12.40 -5.51
N ASN A 184 -0.86 -13.70 -5.48
CA ASN A 184 -2.15 -14.36 -5.31
C ASN A 184 -2.52 -14.59 -3.84
N SER A 185 -1.56 -14.52 -2.93
CA SER A 185 -1.77 -14.48 -1.49
C SER A 185 -0.85 -13.47 -0.83
N VAL A 186 -1.26 -12.91 0.29
CA VAL A 186 -0.37 -12.19 1.20
C VAL A 186 0.32 -13.21 2.10
N LEU A 187 1.59 -12.99 2.38
CA LEU A 187 2.21 -13.59 3.56
C LEU A 187 1.49 -13.02 4.78
N GLY A 188 1.15 -13.87 5.74
CA GLY A 188 0.48 -13.42 6.96
C GLY A 188 1.29 -12.33 7.67
N PHE A 189 0.64 -11.56 8.51
CA PHE A 189 1.20 -10.39 9.23
C PHE A 189 2.53 -10.64 9.94
N GLN A 190 2.93 -11.89 10.11
CA GLN A 190 4.12 -12.31 10.85
C GLN A 190 5.10 -13.15 10.02
N GLU A 191 4.78 -13.47 8.79
CA GLU A 191 5.63 -14.32 7.95
C GLU A 191 6.62 -13.48 7.14
N ILE A 192 7.78 -13.23 7.70
CA ILE A 192 8.97 -12.93 6.91
C ILE A 192 9.37 -14.23 6.21
N PHE A 193 9.69 -14.19 4.93
CA PHE A 193 10.33 -15.33 4.26
C PHE A 193 11.45 -15.86 5.13
N PRO A 194 11.42 -17.11 5.58
CA PRO A 194 12.45 -17.64 6.45
C PRO A 194 13.78 -17.59 5.71
N LEU A 195 14.73 -16.81 6.23
CA LEU A 195 16.07 -16.63 5.63
C LEU A 195 16.84 -17.94 5.49
N ASP A 196 16.58 -18.91 6.34
CA ASP A 196 17.09 -20.26 6.27
C ASP A 196 16.58 -20.99 5.02
N LYS A 197 15.30 -20.92 4.71
CA LYS A 197 14.73 -21.47 3.46
C LYS A 197 15.18 -20.73 2.20
N LEU A 198 15.49 -19.44 2.30
CA LEU A 198 16.12 -18.70 1.21
C LEU A 198 17.59 -19.12 1.00
N ARG A 199 18.27 -19.60 2.07
CA ARG A 199 19.66 -20.06 2.00
C ARG A 199 19.81 -21.50 1.51
N GLU A 200 18.82 -22.36 1.70
CA GLU A 200 18.84 -23.76 1.22
C GLU A 200 18.85 -23.87 -0.31
N GLY A 201 18.94 -22.72 -1.00
CA GLY A 201 18.88 -22.60 -2.43
C GLY A 201 17.50 -23.03 -2.94
N PHE A 202 16.94 -22.31 -3.86
CA PHE A 202 15.72 -22.74 -4.52
C PHE A 202 16.07 -24.00 -5.33
N LEU A 203 15.98 -25.16 -4.71
CA LEU A 203 16.08 -26.44 -5.39
C LEU A 203 14.81 -26.58 -6.22
N PHE A 204 14.89 -26.09 -7.44
CA PHE A 204 13.88 -26.37 -8.46
C PHE A 204 13.93 -27.84 -8.79
N ASP A 205 12.78 -28.48 -8.88
CA ASP A 205 12.71 -29.83 -9.40
C ASP A 205 13.25 -29.84 -10.84
N SER A 206 14.39 -30.49 -11.04
CA SER A 206 15.01 -30.62 -12.40
C SER A 206 14.14 -31.45 -13.35
N ASN A 207 13.14 -32.16 -12.86
CA ASN A 207 12.21 -32.97 -13.64
C ASN A 207 10.86 -32.27 -13.89
N ALA A 208 10.72 -31.00 -13.50
CA ALA A 208 9.48 -30.26 -13.73
C ALA A 208 9.20 -30.11 -15.23
N GLU A 209 7.98 -30.39 -15.63
CA GLU A 209 7.52 -30.18 -17.01
C GLU A 209 7.57 -28.70 -17.37
N VAL A 210 8.16 -28.41 -18.52
CA VAL A 210 8.43 -27.04 -18.97
C VAL A 210 7.71 -26.76 -20.27
N ILE A 211 7.00 -25.64 -20.33
CA ILE A 211 6.38 -25.10 -21.52
C ILE A 211 7.38 -24.17 -22.22
N LYS A 212 7.64 -24.37 -23.51
CA LYS A 212 8.44 -23.43 -24.29
C LYS A 212 7.59 -22.25 -24.73
N LYS A 213 8.14 -21.04 -24.74
CA LYS A 213 7.43 -19.84 -25.26
C LYS A 213 6.92 -20.04 -26.69
N SER A 214 7.66 -20.75 -27.53
CA SER A 214 7.24 -21.07 -28.88
C SER A 214 6.05 -22.03 -28.96
N GLU A 215 5.68 -22.66 -27.88
CA GLU A 215 4.54 -23.58 -27.74
C GLU A 215 3.31 -22.92 -27.14
N ILE A 216 3.41 -21.64 -26.80
CA ILE A 216 2.30 -20.84 -26.31
C ILE A 216 1.65 -20.13 -27.49
N LEU A 217 0.42 -20.49 -27.79
CA LEU A 217 -0.32 -19.94 -28.92
C LEU A 217 -1.27 -18.85 -28.42
N ASP A 218 -1.18 -17.68 -29.02
CA ASP A 218 -2.16 -16.62 -28.80
C ASP A 218 -3.42 -16.88 -29.60
N LEU A 219 -4.54 -16.99 -28.90
CA LEU A 219 -5.85 -17.26 -29.49
C LEU A 219 -6.81 -16.08 -29.32
N THR A 220 -6.33 -14.92 -28.91
CA THR A 220 -7.16 -13.76 -28.60
C THR A 220 -8.03 -13.32 -29.78
N ASP A 221 -7.48 -13.33 -31.01
CA ASP A 221 -8.21 -12.94 -32.21
C ASP A 221 -9.26 -14.00 -32.66
N PHE A 222 -9.21 -15.21 -32.12
CA PHE A 222 -10.16 -16.28 -32.36
C PHE A 222 -11.30 -16.33 -31.34
N PHE A 223 -11.28 -15.43 -30.35
CA PHE A 223 -12.23 -15.36 -29.24
C PHE A 223 -13.10 -14.12 -29.36
N ASP A 224 -14.41 -14.29 -29.37
CA ASP A 224 -15.40 -13.22 -29.52
C ASP A 224 -15.89 -12.59 -28.18
N GLY A 225 -15.29 -12.99 -27.07
CA GLY A 225 -15.71 -12.62 -25.69
C GLY A 225 -16.54 -13.69 -24.97
N GLU A 226 -17.05 -14.69 -25.71
CA GLU A 226 -17.79 -15.81 -25.16
C GLU A 226 -17.32 -17.16 -25.74
N THR A 227 -17.15 -17.21 -27.07
CA THR A 227 -16.87 -18.43 -27.83
C THR A 227 -15.50 -18.35 -28.48
N LEU A 228 -14.69 -19.39 -28.32
CA LEU A 228 -13.46 -19.59 -29.04
C LEU A 228 -13.73 -20.41 -30.31
N ASN A 229 -13.34 -19.86 -31.46
CA ASN A 229 -13.42 -20.49 -32.78
C ASN A 229 -12.00 -20.76 -33.27
N TRP A 230 -11.52 -21.97 -33.12
CA TRP A 230 -10.09 -22.28 -33.38
C TRP A 230 -9.92 -23.62 -34.13
N ASP A 231 -9.12 -23.60 -35.18
CA ASP A 231 -8.65 -24.83 -35.84
C ASP A 231 -7.45 -25.37 -35.06
N ALA A 232 -7.74 -26.26 -34.11
CA ALA A 232 -6.75 -26.74 -33.16
C ALA A 232 -5.82 -27.79 -33.79
N PRO A 233 -4.50 -27.61 -33.75
CA PRO A 233 -3.54 -28.64 -34.17
C PRO A 233 -3.72 -29.95 -33.39
N GLU A 234 -3.22 -31.06 -33.95
CA GLU A 234 -3.21 -32.35 -33.24
C GLU A 234 -2.51 -32.23 -31.89
N GLY A 235 -3.02 -32.97 -30.89
CA GLY A 235 -2.49 -32.98 -29.52
C GLY A 235 -3.53 -32.58 -28.47
N ASN A 236 -3.10 -32.61 -27.23
CA ASN A 236 -3.92 -32.17 -26.08
C ASN A 236 -3.48 -30.78 -25.64
N TRP A 237 -4.45 -29.89 -25.47
CA TRP A 237 -4.22 -28.50 -25.15
C TRP A 237 -4.98 -28.08 -23.90
N THR A 238 -4.38 -27.17 -23.12
CA THR A 238 -5.09 -26.39 -22.11
C THR A 238 -5.30 -24.99 -22.67
N ILE A 239 -6.56 -24.60 -22.82
CA ILE A 239 -6.94 -23.23 -23.17
C ILE A 239 -7.07 -22.44 -21.88
N ILE A 240 -6.43 -21.29 -21.81
CA ILE A 240 -6.42 -20.40 -20.66
C ILE A 240 -6.98 -19.05 -21.09
N ARG A 241 -8.11 -18.66 -20.51
CA ARG A 241 -8.71 -17.33 -20.66
C ARG A 241 -8.25 -16.47 -19.50
N TYR A 242 -7.45 -15.46 -19.79
CA TYR A 242 -7.00 -14.49 -18.80
C TYR A 242 -7.87 -13.24 -18.83
N GLY A 243 -8.14 -12.70 -17.68
CA GLY A 243 -8.77 -11.42 -17.50
C GLY A 243 -8.32 -10.77 -16.20
N TRP A 244 -8.76 -9.56 -15.96
CA TRP A 244 -8.61 -8.93 -14.65
C TRP A 244 -9.97 -8.61 -14.04
N THR A 245 -9.99 -8.54 -12.72
CA THR A 245 -11.18 -8.21 -11.95
C THR A 245 -10.81 -7.31 -10.78
N CYS A 246 -11.79 -6.59 -10.23
CA CYS A 246 -11.61 -5.89 -8.98
C CYS A 246 -11.31 -6.88 -7.85
N THR A 247 -10.41 -6.52 -6.94
CA THR A 247 -10.18 -7.30 -5.73
C THR A 247 -11.38 -7.29 -4.80
N GLY A 248 -12.21 -6.24 -4.87
CA GLY A 248 -13.32 -5.98 -3.98
C GLY A 248 -12.90 -5.40 -2.63
N VAL A 249 -11.62 -5.13 -2.44
CA VAL A 249 -11.11 -4.50 -1.21
C VAL A 249 -11.73 -3.12 -1.04
N ARG A 250 -12.22 -2.90 0.16
CA ARG A 250 -12.85 -1.63 0.56
C ARG A 250 -11.96 -0.89 1.53
N THR A 251 -12.28 0.37 1.71
CA THR A 251 -11.69 1.17 2.78
C THR A 251 -11.90 0.48 4.14
N SER A 252 -10.88 0.44 4.97
CA SER A 252 -10.94 -0.17 6.30
C SER A 252 -10.97 0.89 7.38
N THR A 253 -11.67 0.61 8.47
CA THR A 253 -11.79 1.50 9.65
C THR A 253 -12.17 2.94 9.29
N THR A 254 -12.99 3.12 8.28
CA THR A 254 -13.53 4.44 7.90
C THR A 254 -14.62 4.88 8.88
N SER A 255 -14.79 6.18 9.03
CA SER A 255 -15.98 6.77 9.67
C SER A 255 -17.24 6.38 8.91
N ASP A 256 -18.34 6.21 9.65
CA ASP A 256 -19.65 5.85 9.09
C ASP A 256 -20.04 6.76 7.92
N GLY A 257 -20.47 6.16 6.83
CA GLY A 257 -20.89 6.87 5.61
C GLY A 257 -19.78 7.17 4.60
N TRP A 258 -18.52 6.78 4.87
CA TRP A 258 -17.43 6.92 3.91
C TRP A 258 -16.99 5.60 3.28
N GLU A 259 -17.69 4.51 3.53
CA GLU A 259 -17.33 3.19 3.02
C GLU A 259 -17.34 3.17 1.49
N GLY A 260 -16.28 2.68 0.89
CA GLY A 260 -16.15 2.59 -0.56
C GLY A 260 -15.08 1.58 -0.98
N LEU A 261 -14.78 1.54 -2.27
CA LEU A 261 -13.68 0.74 -2.80
C LEU A 261 -12.34 1.44 -2.52
N SER A 262 -11.30 0.66 -2.31
CA SER A 262 -9.92 1.17 -2.22
C SER A 262 -9.40 1.52 -3.62
N VAL A 263 -8.67 2.64 -3.72
CA VAL A 263 -8.14 3.17 -4.98
C VAL A 263 -7.02 2.28 -5.55
N ASP A 264 -6.95 2.16 -6.86
CA ASP A 264 -5.88 1.43 -7.55
C ASP A 264 -4.57 2.23 -7.55
N HIS A 265 -3.65 1.87 -6.67
CA HIS A 265 -2.34 2.52 -6.55
C HIS A 265 -1.41 2.26 -7.75
N LEU A 266 -1.73 1.30 -8.61
CA LEU A 266 -0.95 1.02 -9.81
C LEU A 266 -1.34 1.96 -10.97
N SER A 267 -2.41 2.73 -10.83
CA SER A 267 -3.01 3.55 -11.89
C SER A 267 -2.94 5.04 -11.58
N ALA A 268 -2.23 5.78 -12.42
CA ALA A 268 -2.21 7.25 -12.35
C ALA A 268 -3.60 7.88 -12.56
N GLU A 269 -4.46 7.24 -13.38
CA GLU A 269 -5.83 7.69 -13.60
C GLU A 269 -6.68 7.56 -12.32
N ALA A 270 -6.50 6.44 -11.58
CA ALA A 270 -7.18 6.23 -10.31
C ALA A 270 -6.70 7.22 -9.25
N PHE A 271 -5.38 7.53 -9.21
CA PHE A 271 -4.85 8.58 -8.36
C PHE A 271 -5.45 9.95 -8.71
N ASP A 272 -5.58 10.30 -9.98
CA ASP A 272 -6.16 11.58 -10.42
C ASP A 272 -7.61 11.72 -9.94
N VAL A 273 -8.42 10.66 -10.03
CA VAL A 273 -9.79 10.66 -9.48
C VAL A 273 -9.79 10.87 -7.97
N PHE A 274 -8.95 10.13 -7.24
CA PHE A 274 -8.84 10.25 -5.79
C PHE A 274 -8.33 11.63 -5.36
N SER A 275 -7.32 12.15 -6.04
CA SER A 275 -6.76 13.47 -5.74
C SER A 275 -7.80 14.58 -5.90
N LYS A 276 -8.55 14.58 -6.98
CA LYS A 276 -9.60 15.58 -7.25
C LYS A 276 -10.79 15.50 -6.30
N THR A 277 -11.10 14.31 -5.81
CA THR A 277 -12.28 14.10 -4.95
C THR A 277 -11.98 14.23 -3.46
N VAL A 278 -10.72 14.02 -3.05
CA VAL A 278 -10.34 14.05 -1.63
C VAL A 278 -9.17 14.99 -1.36
N ILE A 279 -8.01 14.78 -2.00
CA ILE A 279 -6.78 15.46 -1.61
C ILE A 279 -6.85 16.98 -1.92
N GLU A 280 -7.21 17.33 -3.14
CA GLU A 280 -7.30 18.75 -3.55
C GLU A 280 -8.31 19.55 -2.74
N PRO A 281 -9.54 19.07 -2.46
CA PRO A 281 -10.47 19.77 -1.58
C PRO A 281 -9.91 20.01 -0.17
N LEU A 282 -9.18 19.05 0.42
CA LEU A 282 -8.51 19.23 1.70
C LEU A 282 -7.43 20.33 1.62
N ILE A 283 -6.60 20.30 0.58
CA ILE A 283 -5.57 21.30 0.34
C ILE A 283 -6.17 22.71 0.19
N TYR A 284 -7.20 22.85 -0.64
CA TYR A 284 -7.81 24.16 -0.89
C TYR A 284 -8.48 24.73 0.36
N THR A 285 -9.19 23.88 1.11
CA THR A 285 -9.80 24.30 2.37
C THR A 285 -8.75 24.72 3.40
N ALA A 286 -7.63 23.96 3.49
CA ALA A 286 -6.54 24.35 4.36
C ALA A 286 -5.97 25.73 4.02
N LYS A 287 -5.69 25.97 2.74
CA LYS A 287 -5.15 27.26 2.26
C LYS A 287 -6.09 28.44 2.49
N GLU A 288 -7.40 28.23 2.36
CA GLU A 288 -8.39 29.28 2.69
C GLU A 288 -8.46 29.57 4.20
N ALA A 289 -8.14 28.58 5.03
CA ALA A 289 -8.27 28.70 6.48
C ALA A 289 -7.02 29.29 7.15
N GLY A 290 -5.82 28.97 6.66
CA GLY A 290 -4.55 29.40 7.23
C GLY A 290 -3.35 28.69 6.60
N ASN A 291 -2.23 28.65 7.35
CA ASN A 291 -0.97 28.06 6.89
C ASN A 291 -0.47 26.91 7.82
N SER A 292 -1.31 26.42 8.71
CA SER A 292 -0.91 25.41 9.70
C SER A 292 -0.72 24.02 9.11
N VAL A 293 -1.42 23.66 8.02
CA VAL A 293 -1.25 22.38 7.35
C VAL A 293 0.05 22.37 6.55
N ARG A 294 1.02 21.64 7.05
CA ARG A 294 2.37 21.55 6.47
C ARG A 294 2.63 20.23 5.80
N PHE A 295 1.96 19.17 6.22
CA PHE A 295 2.13 17.81 5.77
C PHE A 295 0.81 17.17 5.37
N LEU A 296 0.89 16.28 4.38
CA LEU A 296 -0.17 15.36 4.01
C LEU A 296 0.33 13.93 4.23
N GLN A 297 -0.51 13.10 4.82
CA GLN A 297 -0.21 11.72 5.14
C GLN A 297 -1.17 10.76 4.46
N THR A 298 -0.70 9.56 4.19
CA THR A 298 -1.51 8.35 3.99
C THR A 298 -1.09 7.32 5.01
N ASP A 299 -2.03 6.54 5.48
CA ASP A 299 -1.80 5.47 6.46
C ASP A 299 -1.15 4.24 5.81
N SER A 300 -0.90 3.20 6.59
CA SER A 300 -0.24 1.98 6.18
C SER A 300 -0.98 1.22 5.08
N TRP A 301 -0.26 0.35 4.36
CA TRP A 301 -0.85 -0.51 3.34
C TRP A 301 -1.63 -1.66 3.99
N GLU A 302 -2.96 -1.62 3.92
CA GLU A 302 -3.84 -2.68 4.43
C GLU A 302 -4.81 -3.21 3.36
N MET A 303 -4.36 -3.25 2.12
CA MET A 303 -5.21 -3.53 0.95
C MET A 303 -5.03 -4.94 0.37
N GLY A 304 -4.22 -5.76 1.01
CA GLY A 304 -3.98 -7.14 0.56
C GLY A 304 -3.20 -7.23 -0.75
N VAL A 305 -3.53 -8.23 -1.57
CA VAL A 305 -2.82 -8.52 -2.81
C VAL A 305 -3.35 -7.72 -3.99
N VAL A 306 -2.41 -7.21 -4.78
CA VAL A 306 -2.66 -6.59 -6.09
C VAL A 306 -1.57 -7.07 -7.06
N ASN A 307 -1.95 -7.43 -8.27
CA ASN A 307 -0.98 -7.86 -9.27
C ASN A 307 -1.36 -7.43 -10.69
N TRP A 308 -2.36 -6.54 -10.81
CA TRP A 308 -2.80 -6.06 -12.10
C TRP A 308 -3.40 -4.66 -12.03
N THR A 309 -3.39 -3.96 -13.17
CA THR A 309 -4.13 -2.72 -13.44
C THR A 309 -4.49 -2.66 -14.93
N ASN A 310 -5.30 -1.70 -15.36
CA ASN A 310 -5.78 -1.59 -16.75
C ASN A 310 -4.66 -1.62 -17.78
N ARG A 311 -3.54 -0.94 -17.52
CA ARG A 311 -2.39 -0.83 -18.44
C ARG A 311 -1.17 -1.60 -17.96
N PHE A 312 -1.37 -2.68 -17.21
CA PHE A 312 -0.27 -3.43 -16.64
C PHE A 312 0.70 -4.02 -17.67
N PRO A 313 0.26 -4.55 -18.82
CA PRO A 313 1.18 -5.03 -19.87
C PRO A 313 2.11 -3.94 -20.41
N GLU A 314 1.61 -2.72 -20.61
CA GLU A 314 2.40 -1.59 -21.09
C GLU A 314 3.40 -1.14 -20.03
N GLU A 315 2.98 -1.04 -18.76
CA GLU A 315 3.85 -0.71 -17.64
C GLU A 315 4.94 -1.79 -17.45
N PHE A 316 4.56 -3.06 -17.51
CA PHE A 316 5.52 -4.15 -17.45
C PHE A 316 6.57 -4.03 -18.56
N LYS A 317 6.14 -3.81 -19.80
CA LYS A 317 7.05 -3.64 -20.95
C LYS A 317 7.95 -2.41 -20.78
N LYS A 318 7.40 -1.30 -20.30
CA LYS A 318 8.13 -0.05 -19.99
C LYS A 318 9.28 -0.31 -19.02
N TYR A 319 9.01 -1.03 -17.92
CA TYR A 319 10.01 -1.23 -16.87
C TYR A 319 10.92 -2.43 -17.10
N ARG A 320 10.44 -3.49 -17.72
CA ARG A 320 11.20 -4.76 -17.89
C ARG A 320 11.81 -4.93 -19.26
N GLY A 321 11.31 -4.21 -20.27
CA GLY A 321 11.87 -4.23 -21.62
C GLY A 321 11.44 -5.43 -22.47
N TYR A 322 10.52 -6.26 -21.98
CA TYR A 322 9.98 -7.40 -22.71
C TYR A 322 8.48 -7.56 -22.50
N ASP A 323 7.84 -8.39 -23.33
CA ASP A 323 6.40 -8.62 -23.31
C ASP A 323 6.02 -9.61 -22.20
N ILE A 324 4.97 -9.30 -21.45
CA ILE A 324 4.45 -10.13 -20.36
C ILE A 324 3.73 -11.38 -20.88
N PHE A 325 3.05 -11.30 -22.05
CA PHE A 325 2.13 -12.34 -22.53
C PHE A 325 2.77 -13.73 -22.65
N PRO A 326 4.01 -13.90 -23.16
CA PRO A 326 4.66 -15.21 -23.23
C PRO A 326 4.94 -15.85 -21.86
N TYR A 327 4.79 -15.11 -20.77
CA TYR A 327 5.04 -15.58 -19.42
C TYR A 327 3.77 -15.70 -18.57
N LEU A 328 2.59 -15.32 -19.11
CA LEU A 328 1.34 -15.43 -18.35
C LEU A 328 1.04 -16.84 -17.82
N PRO A 329 1.42 -17.96 -18.49
CA PRO A 329 1.22 -19.27 -17.90
C PRO A 329 1.93 -19.49 -16.56
N VAL A 330 2.99 -18.71 -16.24
CA VAL A 330 3.62 -18.71 -14.91
C VAL A 330 2.64 -18.21 -13.84
N MET A 331 1.74 -17.30 -14.19
CA MET A 331 0.69 -16.80 -13.29
C MET A 331 -0.38 -17.85 -12.99
N THR A 332 -0.40 -18.97 -13.72
CA THR A 332 -1.24 -20.13 -13.42
C THR A 332 -0.48 -21.24 -12.67
N GLY A 333 0.80 -21.02 -12.39
CA GLY A 333 1.67 -21.93 -11.65
C GLY A 333 2.47 -22.88 -12.53
N ARG A 334 2.49 -22.67 -13.84
CA ARG A 334 3.27 -23.45 -14.82
C ARG A 334 4.69 -22.92 -14.94
N ILE A 335 5.61 -23.77 -15.38
CA ILE A 335 6.98 -23.37 -15.67
C ILE A 335 7.11 -23.05 -17.16
N VAL A 336 7.61 -21.85 -17.47
CA VAL A 336 7.88 -21.40 -18.83
C VAL A 336 9.40 -21.29 -19.03
N GLU A 337 9.93 -21.92 -20.07
CA GLU A 337 11.34 -22.00 -20.46
C GLU A 337 12.23 -22.71 -19.45
N SER A 338 12.23 -22.29 -18.19
CA SER A 338 12.89 -22.96 -17.09
C SER A 338 12.33 -22.47 -15.74
N PRO A 339 12.55 -23.22 -14.63
CA PRO A 339 12.19 -22.77 -13.29
C PRO A 339 12.84 -21.43 -12.92
N GLU A 340 14.12 -21.23 -13.28
CA GLU A 340 14.84 -19.99 -13.00
C GLU A 340 14.23 -18.80 -13.76
N LEU A 341 13.91 -18.97 -15.04
CA LEU A 341 13.30 -17.89 -15.82
C LEU A 341 11.90 -17.57 -15.33
N SER A 342 11.11 -18.59 -15.00
CA SER A 342 9.79 -18.39 -14.38
C SER A 342 9.86 -17.64 -13.04
N ASN A 343 10.84 -17.99 -12.21
CA ASN A 343 11.06 -17.29 -10.94
C ASN A 343 11.55 -15.84 -11.13
N ARG A 344 12.41 -15.58 -12.12
CA ARG A 344 12.82 -14.22 -12.51
C ARG A 344 11.66 -13.39 -13.02
N PHE A 345 10.79 -13.99 -13.85
CA PHE A 345 9.55 -13.33 -14.29
C PHE A 345 8.67 -12.93 -13.09
N LEU A 346 8.48 -13.81 -12.11
CA LEU A 346 7.73 -13.46 -10.89
C LEU A 346 8.40 -12.35 -10.08
N GLN A 347 9.73 -12.27 -10.09
CA GLN A 347 10.44 -11.13 -9.50
C GLN A 347 10.19 -9.84 -10.29
N ASP A 348 10.25 -9.90 -11.63
CA ASP A 348 9.97 -8.77 -12.52
C ASP A 348 8.52 -8.29 -12.38
N LEU A 349 7.57 -9.22 -12.22
CA LEU A 349 6.17 -8.90 -11.89
C LEU A 349 6.07 -8.07 -10.61
N ARG A 350 6.66 -8.56 -9.52
CA ARG A 350 6.63 -7.85 -8.22
C ARG A 350 7.31 -6.49 -8.30
N ARG A 351 8.45 -6.42 -8.98
CA ARG A 351 9.10 -5.13 -9.20
C ARG A 351 8.26 -4.17 -10.02
N THR A 352 7.54 -4.66 -11.03
CA THR A 352 6.65 -3.82 -11.83
C THR A 352 5.49 -3.28 -10.98
N VAL A 353 4.89 -4.11 -10.13
CA VAL A 353 3.87 -3.65 -9.17
C VAL A 353 4.43 -2.54 -8.27
N SER A 354 5.62 -2.76 -7.71
CA SER A 354 6.30 -1.75 -6.87
C SER A 354 6.59 -0.46 -7.63
N ASP A 355 7.12 -0.55 -8.86
CA ASP A 355 7.44 0.61 -9.70
C ASP A 355 6.17 1.40 -10.07
N CYS A 356 5.06 0.71 -10.37
CA CYS A 356 3.78 1.36 -10.62
C CYS A 356 3.26 2.10 -9.37
N ILE A 357 3.28 1.48 -8.20
CA ILE A 357 2.87 2.13 -6.95
C ILE A 357 3.75 3.35 -6.67
N TYR A 358 5.06 3.22 -6.88
CA TYR A 358 6.02 4.31 -6.72
C TYR A 358 5.70 5.49 -7.64
N GLU A 359 5.61 5.27 -8.96
CA GLU A 359 5.42 6.35 -9.95
C GLU A 359 3.97 6.86 -10.00
N ASN A 360 2.99 5.93 -10.03
CA ASN A 360 1.59 6.27 -10.32
C ASN A 360 0.77 6.66 -9.08
N HIS A 361 1.35 6.53 -7.89
CA HIS A 361 0.67 6.95 -6.66
C HIS A 361 1.55 7.88 -5.82
N TYR A 362 2.63 7.40 -5.22
CA TYR A 362 3.37 8.19 -4.23
C TYR A 362 4.18 9.35 -4.83
N MET A 363 4.76 9.19 -6.04
CA MET A 363 5.39 10.31 -6.73
C MET A 363 4.37 11.38 -7.11
N LEU A 364 3.21 11.00 -7.62
CA LEU A 364 2.13 11.94 -7.93
C LEU A 364 1.60 12.63 -6.66
N PHE A 365 1.49 11.90 -5.55
CA PHE A 365 1.12 12.47 -4.26
C PHE A 365 2.12 13.53 -3.80
N LYS A 366 3.43 13.22 -3.88
CA LYS A 366 4.49 14.18 -3.59
C LYS A 366 4.43 15.42 -4.47
N GLU A 367 4.32 15.21 -5.78
CA GLU A 367 4.25 16.31 -6.75
C GLU A 367 3.06 17.24 -6.48
N LEU A 368 1.90 16.65 -6.18
CA LEU A 368 0.69 17.40 -5.83
C LEU A 368 0.91 18.20 -4.54
N ALA A 369 1.42 17.59 -3.48
CA ALA A 369 1.68 18.27 -2.22
C ALA A 369 2.69 19.43 -2.40
N HIS A 370 3.82 19.14 -3.05
CA HIS A 370 4.89 20.13 -3.30
C HIS A 370 4.41 21.30 -4.17
N LYS A 371 3.59 21.04 -5.21
CA LYS A 371 2.93 22.07 -6.02
C LYS A 371 2.15 23.07 -5.16
N HIS A 372 1.62 22.61 -4.04
CA HIS A 372 0.87 23.42 -3.10
C HIS A 372 1.70 23.93 -1.91
N GLY A 373 3.00 23.69 -1.88
CA GLY A 373 3.91 24.11 -0.80
C GLY A 373 3.76 23.31 0.48
N MET A 374 3.19 22.11 0.38
CA MET A 374 3.08 21.12 1.46
C MET A 374 4.10 19.99 1.25
N MET A 375 4.40 19.26 2.30
CA MET A 375 5.27 18.08 2.31
C MET A 375 4.44 16.81 2.47
N ILE A 376 5.06 15.65 2.25
CA ILE A 376 4.40 14.35 2.47
C ILE A 376 5.11 13.53 3.53
N ASP A 377 4.30 12.79 4.27
CA ASP A 377 4.68 11.92 5.36
C ASP A 377 3.86 10.61 5.34
N PRO A 378 3.90 9.84 4.25
CA PRO A 378 3.12 8.62 4.13
C PRO A 378 3.81 7.43 4.79
N GLU A 379 3.02 6.51 5.38
CA GLU A 379 3.46 5.20 5.81
C GLU A 379 3.64 4.23 4.63
N SER A 380 4.36 4.67 3.63
CA SER A 380 4.42 4.03 2.32
C SER A 380 5.15 2.67 2.30
N GLY A 381 5.99 2.42 3.26
CA GLY A 381 6.91 1.27 3.25
C GLY A 381 6.54 0.13 4.18
N GLY A 382 5.50 0.26 4.97
CA GLY A 382 5.24 -0.76 5.99
C GLY A 382 3.81 -0.92 6.34
N PRO A 383 3.43 -1.81 7.24
CA PRO A 383 4.30 -2.54 8.18
C PRO A 383 5.04 -3.75 7.65
N CYS A 384 4.54 -4.67 6.84
CA CYS A 384 5.37 -5.82 6.49
C CYS A 384 5.06 -6.57 5.21
N TYR A 385 3.99 -6.30 4.51
CA TYR A 385 3.62 -7.01 3.26
C TYR A 385 3.14 -6.07 2.17
N THR A 386 3.50 -4.83 2.29
CA THR A 386 3.31 -3.86 1.22
C THR A 386 4.04 -4.35 -0.02
N PRO A 387 3.40 -4.40 -1.19
CA PRO A 387 4.01 -4.93 -2.40
C PRO A 387 4.99 -3.95 -3.07
N VAL A 388 5.89 -3.37 -2.28
CA VAL A 388 6.81 -2.30 -2.70
C VAL A 388 8.26 -2.57 -2.26
N ASP A 389 9.20 -1.94 -2.95
CA ASP A 389 10.54 -1.71 -2.41
C ASP A 389 10.46 -0.59 -1.37
N ALA A 390 10.43 -0.98 -0.08
CA ALA A 390 10.22 -0.06 1.02
C ALA A 390 11.28 1.06 1.07
N LEU A 391 12.54 0.76 0.78
CA LEU A 391 13.59 1.75 0.79
C LEU A 391 13.42 2.78 -0.33
N GLN A 392 13.05 2.32 -1.52
CA GLN A 392 12.78 3.19 -2.65
C GLN A 392 11.60 4.12 -2.37
N ILE A 393 10.48 3.56 -1.91
CA ILE A 393 9.25 4.33 -1.73
C ILE A 393 9.35 5.32 -0.57
N MET A 394 9.96 4.94 0.55
CA MET A 394 10.22 5.85 1.68
C MET A 394 11.21 6.96 1.30
N SER A 395 12.08 6.75 0.30
CA SER A 395 13.08 7.74 -0.09
C SER A 395 12.46 9.03 -0.66
N ILE A 396 11.27 8.95 -1.24
CA ILE A 396 10.56 10.12 -1.77
C ILE A 396 9.81 10.91 -0.70
N SER A 397 9.46 10.30 0.43
CA SER A 397 8.79 10.99 1.54
C SER A 397 9.67 12.13 2.06
N ASP A 398 9.09 13.26 2.41
CA ASP A 398 9.85 14.36 3.02
C ASP A 398 10.31 13.97 4.43
N ILE A 399 9.46 13.24 5.16
CA ILE A 399 9.80 12.54 6.39
C ILE A 399 9.53 11.05 6.19
N PRO A 400 10.56 10.17 6.20
CA PRO A 400 10.35 8.73 6.17
C PRO A 400 9.61 8.27 7.42
N HIS A 401 8.49 7.58 7.22
CA HIS A 401 7.60 7.15 8.28
C HIS A 401 7.64 5.63 8.46
N GLY A 402 7.73 5.18 9.68
CA GLY A 402 7.66 3.78 10.07
C GLY A 402 6.63 3.55 11.16
N GLU A 403 6.47 2.31 11.58
CA GLU A 403 5.47 1.92 12.58
C GLU A 403 6.10 0.97 13.61
N TYR A 404 5.73 1.12 14.89
CA TYR A 404 6.10 0.16 15.92
C TYR A 404 5.01 -0.01 16.97
N TRP A 405 4.92 -1.23 17.51
CA TRP A 405 3.88 -1.64 18.42
C TRP A 405 4.42 -1.90 19.81
N ALA A 406 3.69 -1.47 20.81
CA ALA A 406 3.85 -1.96 22.16
C ALA A 406 3.24 -3.36 22.27
N ARG A 407 3.82 -4.22 23.12
CA ARG A 407 3.27 -5.54 23.39
C ARG A 407 1.85 -5.39 23.99
N SER A 408 0.89 -6.07 23.41
CA SER A 408 -0.47 -6.20 23.95
C SER A 408 -0.84 -7.67 24.13
N ILE A 409 -1.98 -7.94 24.77
CA ILE A 409 -2.49 -9.31 24.91
C ILE A 409 -2.80 -9.93 23.54
N SER A 410 -3.27 -9.13 22.60
CA SER A 410 -3.65 -9.56 21.24
C SER A 410 -2.53 -9.37 20.20
N HIS A 411 -1.54 -8.53 20.47
CA HIS A 411 -0.45 -8.21 19.55
C HIS A 411 0.91 -8.34 20.23
N VAL A 412 1.73 -9.24 19.72
CA VAL A 412 3.15 -9.28 20.03
C VAL A 412 3.86 -8.49 18.95
N ALA A 413 4.66 -7.49 19.33
CA ALA A 413 5.46 -6.74 18.36
C ALA A 413 6.30 -7.71 17.52
N SER A 414 5.96 -7.84 16.25
CA SER A 414 6.65 -8.75 15.33
C SER A 414 8.03 -8.19 14.96
N GLU A 415 8.90 -9.04 14.42
CA GLU A 415 10.16 -8.59 13.84
C GLU A 415 9.90 -7.60 12.67
N GLY A 416 8.79 -7.73 11.96
CA GLY A 416 8.36 -6.82 10.90
C GLY A 416 8.14 -5.39 11.39
N ALA A 417 7.46 -5.20 12.52
CA ALA A 417 7.26 -3.88 13.12
C ALA A 417 8.59 -3.22 13.54
N ARG A 418 9.58 -4.03 13.99
CA ARG A 418 10.93 -3.53 14.25
C ARG A 418 11.68 -3.15 12.98
N LEU A 419 11.41 -3.86 11.89
CA LEU A 419 12.03 -3.61 10.59
C LEU A 419 11.58 -2.27 10.02
N SER A 420 10.30 -1.92 10.14
CA SER A 420 9.72 -0.68 9.61
C SER A 420 10.47 0.56 10.10
N VAL A 421 10.70 0.68 11.42
CA VAL A 421 11.47 1.81 12.00
C VAL A 421 12.93 1.83 11.53
N ARG A 422 13.57 0.66 11.37
CA ARG A 422 14.93 0.59 10.84
C ARG A 422 15.01 1.00 9.38
N GLN A 423 14.02 0.62 8.58
CA GLN A 423 13.93 1.02 7.18
C GLN A 423 13.80 2.53 7.04
N SER A 424 12.89 3.17 7.78
CA SER A 424 12.72 4.63 7.75
C SER A 424 13.96 5.37 8.23
N ALA A 425 14.62 4.90 9.31
CA ALA A 425 15.88 5.46 9.78
C ALA A 425 17.02 5.30 8.75
N CYS A 426 17.14 4.12 8.13
CA CYS A 426 18.12 3.85 7.07
C CYS A 426 17.93 4.80 5.89
N VAL A 427 16.69 4.95 5.44
CA VAL A 427 16.35 5.88 4.33
C VAL A 427 16.68 7.31 4.70
N ALA A 428 16.37 7.76 5.91
CA ALA A 428 16.69 9.10 6.35
C ALA A 428 18.19 9.36 6.28
N HIS A 429 19.01 8.44 6.80
CA HIS A 429 20.47 8.56 6.80
C HIS A 429 21.06 8.55 5.39
N THR A 430 20.62 7.61 4.54
CA THR A 430 21.17 7.45 3.19
C THR A 430 20.74 8.57 2.24
N ASN A 431 19.62 9.24 2.51
CA ASN A 431 19.10 10.34 1.70
C ASN A 431 19.29 11.72 2.35
N GLY A 432 20.01 11.80 3.47
CA GLY A 432 20.31 13.07 4.14
C GLY A 432 19.08 13.78 4.72
N LYS A 433 18.04 13.03 5.09
CA LYS A 433 16.83 13.59 5.70
C LYS A 433 17.05 13.82 7.19
N ARG A 434 16.48 14.92 7.68
CA ARG A 434 16.70 15.37 9.05
C ARG A 434 15.87 14.63 10.09
N PHE A 435 14.65 14.23 9.72
CA PHE A 435 13.67 13.65 10.61
C PHE A 435 13.23 12.26 10.14
N VAL A 436 12.83 11.46 11.09
CA VAL A 436 12.12 10.20 10.91
C VAL A 436 10.90 10.26 11.81
N GLU A 437 9.75 9.90 11.30
CA GLU A 437 8.53 9.74 12.07
C GLU A 437 8.17 8.27 12.21
N ALA A 438 7.39 7.94 13.23
CA ALA A 438 6.87 6.61 13.41
C ALA A 438 5.55 6.65 14.16
N GLU A 439 4.55 5.94 13.63
CA GLU A 439 3.39 5.57 14.41
C GLU A 439 3.82 4.72 15.60
N GLY A 440 3.45 5.12 16.78
CA GLY A 440 3.79 4.33 17.96
C GLY A 440 3.98 5.12 19.25
N PRO A 441 3.96 4.40 20.37
CA PRO A 441 3.81 2.94 20.54
C PRO A 441 2.35 2.49 20.38
N THR A 442 2.00 2.01 19.21
CA THR A 442 0.65 1.53 18.90
C THR A 442 0.34 0.24 19.67
N SER A 443 -0.90 0.07 20.11
CA SER A 443 -1.31 -1.15 20.78
C SER A 443 -2.81 -1.39 20.70
N ILE A 444 -3.18 -2.65 20.56
CA ILE A 444 -4.54 -3.14 20.73
C ILE A 444 -4.59 -3.87 22.07
N GLY A 445 -5.60 -3.63 22.87
CA GLY A 445 -5.78 -4.30 24.15
C GLY A 445 -6.33 -3.38 25.22
N PRO A 446 -6.33 -3.80 26.50
CA PRO A 446 -6.99 -3.04 27.52
C PRO A 446 -6.49 -1.60 27.53
N GLN A 447 -7.42 -0.66 27.42
CA GLN A 447 -7.11 0.76 27.37
C GLN A 447 -6.64 1.24 28.74
N TRP A 448 -5.73 2.23 28.77
CA TRP A 448 -5.21 2.86 29.99
C TRP A 448 -4.32 1.96 30.87
N GLU A 449 -3.89 0.79 30.37
CA GLU A 449 -3.01 -0.13 31.12
C GLU A 449 -1.53 0.23 31.08
N ARG A 450 -1.11 1.12 30.16
CA ARG A 450 0.30 1.44 29.97
C ARG A 450 0.63 2.84 30.42
N SER A 451 1.51 2.91 31.39
CA SER A 451 2.10 4.16 31.84
C SER A 451 3.35 4.51 31.00
N PRO A 452 3.84 5.75 31.05
CA PRO A 452 5.14 6.11 30.45
C PRO A 452 6.30 5.23 30.91
N LYS A 453 6.24 4.69 32.14
CA LYS A 453 7.24 3.75 32.66
C LYS A 453 7.24 2.42 31.88
N ASP A 454 6.06 1.92 31.55
CA ASP A 454 5.92 0.66 30.77
C ASP A 454 6.39 0.83 29.35
N LEU A 455 6.21 2.00 28.77
CA LEU A 455 6.59 2.33 27.40
C LEU A 455 8.07 2.69 27.27
N LYS A 456 8.73 3.12 28.35
CA LYS A 456 10.13 3.61 28.29
C LYS A 456 11.10 2.65 27.63
N GLY A 457 11.07 1.36 27.96
CA GLY A 457 11.99 0.39 27.38
C GLY A 457 11.81 0.19 25.88
N ILE A 458 10.58 0.35 25.35
CA ILE A 458 10.28 0.29 23.92
C ILE A 458 10.80 1.57 23.26
N LEU A 459 10.50 2.72 23.82
CA LEU A 459 10.95 4.02 23.31
C LEU A 459 12.47 4.12 23.27
N ASP A 460 13.17 3.73 24.34
CA ASP A 460 14.62 3.73 24.39
C ASP A 460 15.22 2.86 23.25
N ARG A 461 14.63 1.70 22.99
CA ARG A 461 15.06 0.81 21.88
C ARG A 461 14.84 1.46 20.51
N ILE A 462 13.70 2.11 20.30
CA ILE A 462 13.39 2.78 19.04
C ILE A 462 14.35 3.94 18.79
N PHE A 463 14.66 4.72 19.82
CA PHE A 463 15.65 5.80 19.70
C PHE A 463 17.06 5.28 19.36
N LEU A 464 17.44 4.10 19.86
CA LEU A 464 18.72 3.46 19.52
C LEU A 464 18.80 3.00 18.05
N PHE A 465 17.68 2.74 17.38
CA PHE A 465 17.68 2.39 15.95
C PHE A 465 17.97 3.58 15.04
N ARG A 466 17.96 4.79 15.56
CA ARG A 466 18.37 5.99 14.84
C ARG A 466 19.89 6.12 14.66
N GLY A 467 20.67 5.30 15.41
CA GLY A 467 22.13 5.09 15.33
C GLY A 467 22.97 6.34 15.19
#